data_8223601f09c1ea0853b5c35cb1106b55
#
_entry.id   8223601f09c1ea0853b5c35cb1106b55
#
_cell.length_a   1.000
_cell.length_b   1.000
_cell.length_c   1.000
_cell.angle_alpha   90.00
_cell.angle_beta   90.00
_cell.angle_gamma   90.00
#
_symmetry.space_group_name_H-M   'P 1'
#
loop_
_entity.id
_entity.type
_entity.pdbx_description
1 polymer ?
#
loop_
_entity_poly.entity_id
_entity_poly.type
_entity_poly.pdbx_seq_one_letter_code
_entity_poly.pdbx_strand_id
1 'polypeptide(L)'
;MRDNAQYDVVIIGAGLAGIACAIRLRAKGKSVLVIEKNKKHGGKLDEVHWKGYRWDKGPSLFTEPELIEELFALCNKSTGDYFEYEELNASATYHFHDGSKLTLNKNKNQLKQDLTKFSSASEAHQVLDYIEESKEMYETVGDFFISNPKPGLRNVFDKQLVKRYPKFLKKQLRTTLHNFNTSKFGDQRLVQLFNRFGTYNGSNPYQMSGLYAMISHLEISKGTFAPKKGMRSIVDSLYILSKEIGVEYRFSENATAKETKEGYLIKSTEHYATKALICAIDHIPFYEDVLQDSQCVKQYKRQERSSSGLVFYWAINKAISDLELHNMLFSKDYETENDTIWRKKQNPLDPSIYINVGSTQNNQDAPDGCQNWFVMINTPANVVCDTNYRARMKQKVIDKVQLSFGINIEPHIIHEDYWDCQGIEMDTGSYQGALYGSSSNSLGSALKRHPNRSKNHKRLYFCGGSVHPGGGIPLVLRSAKIVDSYFNE
;
A
#
# COMPACT_ATOMS: atom_id res chain seq x y z
N MET A 1 -27.53 31.69 -17.48
CA MET A 1 -26.46 30.83 -16.89
C MET A 1 -27.19 29.61 -16.37
N ARG A 2 -26.79 28.39 -16.79
CA ARG A 2 -27.36 27.18 -16.19
C ARG A 2 -26.94 27.18 -14.72
N ASP A 3 -27.89 26.98 -13.80
CA ASP A 3 -27.57 26.85 -12.38
C ASP A 3 -26.58 25.72 -12.22
N ASN A 4 -25.42 25.99 -11.62
CA ASN A 4 -24.43 24.96 -11.33
C ASN A 4 -25.06 23.97 -10.35
N ALA A 5 -24.99 22.66 -10.65
CA ALA A 5 -25.42 21.65 -9.71
C ALA A 5 -24.58 21.79 -8.41
N GLN A 6 -25.27 21.83 -7.28
CA GLN A 6 -24.66 22.15 -5.99
C GLN A 6 -24.51 20.90 -5.13
N TYR A 7 -23.32 20.67 -4.60
CA TYR A 7 -22.99 19.57 -3.68
C TYR A 7 -22.38 20.11 -2.38
N ASP A 8 -22.60 19.39 -1.28
CA ASP A 8 -21.86 19.69 -0.05
C ASP A 8 -20.38 19.39 -0.23
N VAL A 9 -20.05 18.27 -0.94
CA VAL A 9 -18.68 17.82 -1.14
C VAL A 9 -18.48 17.30 -2.58
N VAL A 10 -17.40 17.72 -3.22
CA VAL A 10 -16.88 17.11 -4.43
C VAL A 10 -15.55 16.42 -4.12
N ILE A 11 -15.38 15.18 -4.58
CA ILE A 11 -14.18 14.37 -4.41
C ILE A 11 -13.55 14.13 -5.78
N ILE A 12 -12.26 14.39 -5.92
CA ILE A 12 -11.49 14.09 -7.14
C ILE A 12 -10.75 12.79 -6.95
N GLY A 13 -11.17 11.75 -7.70
CA GLY A 13 -10.61 10.40 -7.71
C GLY A 13 -11.54 9.36 -7.07
N ALA A 14 -11.85 8.31 -7.86
CA ALA A 14 -12.68 7.16 -7.46
C ALA A 14 -11.85 5.92 -7.09
N GLY A 15 -10.66 6.11 -6.51
CA GLY A 15 -9.89 5.05 -5.86
C GLY A 15 -10.46 4.70 -4.48
N LEU A 16 -9.86 3.71 -3.80
CA LEU A 16 -10.30 3.26 -2.48
C LEU A 16 -10.50 4.40 -1.46
N ALA A 17 -9.57 5.38 -1.43
CA ALA A 17 -9.67 6.53 -0.53
C ALA A 17 -10.91 7.40 -0.81
N GLY A 18 -11.14 7.72 -2.09
CA GLY A 18 -12.25 8.56 -2.50
C GLY A 18 -13.60 7.91 -2.23
N ILE A 19 -13.73 6.62 -2.54
CA ILE A 19 -14.95 5.85 -2.27
C ILE A 19 -15.22 5.72 -0.76
N ALA A 20 -14.20 5.37 0.04
CA ALA A 20 -14.33 5.27 1.48
C ALA A 20 -14.72 6.61 2.13
N CYS A 21 -14.13 7.72 1.66
CA CYS A 21 -14.46 9.05 2.10
C CYS A 21 -15.91 9.44 1.70
N ALA A 22 -16.32 9.11 0.46
CA ALA A 22 -17.68 9.36 -0.03
C ALA A 22 -18.73 8.62 0.81
N ILE A 23 -18.48 7.32 1.13
CA ILE A 23 -19.37 6.53 1.99
C ILE A 23 -19.53 7.20 3.36
N ARG A 24 -18.45 7.57 4.03
CA ARG A 24 -18.47 8.21 5.36
C ARG A 24 -19.28 9.52 5.36
N LEU A 25 -19.02 10.37 4.36
CA LEU A 25 -19.70 11.65 4.25
C LEU A 25 -21.19 11.48 3.86
N ARG A 26 -21.49 10.53 3.00
CA ARG A 26 -22.88 10.23 2.63
C ARG A 26 -23.67 9.64 3.79
N ALA A 27 -23.05 8.80 4.62
CA ALA A 27 -23.65 8.28 5.85
C ALA A 27 -24.02 9.41 6.85
N LYS A 28 -23.36 10.57 6.77
CA LYS A 28 -23.70 11.80 7.51
C LYS A 28 -24.72 12.70 6.78
N GLY A 29 -25.36 12.22 5.71
CA GLY A 29 -26.37 12.96 4.96
C GLY A 29 -25.83 14.03 4.01
N LYS A 30 -24.52 14.13 3.77
CA LYS A 30 -23.95 15.08 2.82
C LYS A 30 -24.28 14.67 1.38
N SER A 31 -24.55 15.63 0.50
CA SER A 31 -24.58 15.40 -0.95
C SER A 31 -23.14 15.31 -1.48
N VAL A 32 -22.79 14.18 -2.14
CA VAL A 32 -21.42 13.87 -2.57
C VAL A 32 -21.38 13.53 -4.04
N LEU A 33 -20.50 14.21 -4.79
CA LEU A 33 -20.13 13.91 -6.15
C LEU A 33 -18.65 13.46 -6.20
N VAL A 34 -18.38 12.35 -6.87
CA VAL A 34 -17.02 11.86 -7.17
C VAL A 34 -16.74 12.00 -8.65
N ILE A 35 -15.63 12.64 -9.00
CA ILE A 35 -15.18 12.83 -10.40
C ILE A 35 -13.90 12.01 -10.61
N GLU A 36 -13.88 11.15 -11.62
CA GLU A 36 -12.78 10.25 -11.96
C GLU A 36 -12.39 10.39 -13.44
N LYS A 37 -11.08 10.55 -13.70
CA LYS A 37 -10.55 10.68 -15.06
C LYS A 37 -10.66 9.38 -15.87
N ASN A 38 -10.58 8.24 -15.21
CA ASN A 38 -10.65 6.93 -15.84
C ASN A 38 -12.10 6.50 -16.11
N LYS A 39 -12.27 5.51 -16.99
CA LYS A 39 -13.59 4.95 -17.33
C LYS A 39 -14.23 4.16 -16.20
N LYS A 40 -13.45 3.75 -15.19
CA LYS A 40 -13.90 2.91 -14.07
C LYS A 40 -13.27 3.36 -12.75
N HIS A 41 -13.91 2.99 -11.66
CA HIS A 41 -13.40 3.17 -10.31
C HIS A 41 -12.26 2.18 -9.99
N GLY A 42 -11.59 2.36 -8.85
CA GLY A 42 -10.63 1.41 -8.28
C GLY A 42 -9.23 2.00 -8.07
N GLY A 43 -8.78 2.87 -8.97
CA GLY A 43 -7.45 3.44 -8.88
C GLY A 43 -6.36 2.36 -8.96
N LYS A 44 -5.61 2.16 -7.85
CA LYS A 44 -4.57 1.11 -7.76
C LYS A 44 -5.11 -0.30 -7.50
N LEU A 45 -6.35 -0.45 -7.07
CA LEU A 45 -7.03 -1.74 -6.97
C LEU A 45 -7.72 -2.03 -8.29
N ASP A 46 -7.02 -2.72 -9.16
CA ASP A 46 -7.48 -3.10 -10.51
C ASP A 46 -7.09 -4.55 -10.80
N GLU A 47 -7.40 -5.04 -11.99
CA GLU A 47 -7.12 -6.40 -12.42
C GLU A 47 -6.74 -6.47 -13.90
N VAL A 48 -6.02 -7.51 -14.27
CA VAL A 48 -5.61 -7.85 -15.64
C VAL A 48 -6.20 -9.21 -15.98
N HIS A 49 -6.67 -9.38 -17.21
CA HIS A 49 -7.24 -10.64 -17.71
C HIS A 49 -6.60 -11.08 -19.03
N TRP A 50 -6.34 -12.36 -19.16
CA TRP A 50 -5.92 -12.96 -20.42
C TRP A 50 -6.34 -14.45 -20.50
N LYS A 51 -7.19 -14.82 -21.44
CA LYS A 51 -7.56 -16.21 -21.77
C LYS A 51 -7.82 -17.12 -20.57
N GLY A 52 -8.65 -16.68 -19.63
CA GLY A 52 -9.01 -17.44 -18.42
C GLY A 52 -8.04 -17.24 -17.24
N TYR A 53 -6.99 -16.44 -17.41
CA TYR A 53 -6.15 -15.99 -16.31
C TYR A 53 -6.61 -14.62 -15.83
N ARG A 54 -6.54 -14.41 -14.53
CA ARG A 54 -6.81 -13.14 -13.86
C ARG A 54 -5.67 -12.82 -12.88
N TRP A 55 -5.23 -11.60 -12.83
CA TRP A 55 -4.27 -11.10 -11.83
C TRP A 55 -4.84 -9.86 -11.15
N ASP A 56 -4.61 -9.75 -9.84
CA ASP A 56 -4.76 -8.47 -9.16
C ASP A 56 -3.69 -7.50 -9.65
N LYS A 57 -4.07 -6.26 -9.94
CA LYS A 57 -3.17 -5.19 -10.35
C LYS A 57 -3.00 -4.21 -9.19
N GLY A 58 -1.79 -4.10 -8.65
CA GLY A 58 -1.47 -3.19 -7.54
C GLY A 58 -1.26 -3.90 -6.19
N PRO A 59 -1.93 -3.50 -5.11
CA PRO A 59 -1.79 -4.14 -3.80
C PRO A 59 -2.19 -5.61 -3.83
N SER A 60 -1.36 -6.46 -3.23
CA SER A 60 -1.61 -7.91 -3.13
C SER A 60 -1.75 -8.40 -1.69
N LEU A 61 -1.39 -7.58 -0.70
CA LEU A 61 -1.52 -7.91 0.72
C LEU A 61 -2.75 -7.24 1.32
N PHE A 62 -3.58 -8.03 2.02
CA PHE A 62 -4.76 -7.57 2.72
C PHE A 62 -4.64 -7.85 4.23
N THR A 63 -4.73 -6.78 5.02
CA THR A 63 -4.70 -6.79 6.48
C THR A 63 -5.78 -5.84 7.02
N GLU A 64 -6.17 -5.97 8.28
CA GLU A 64 -7.14 -5.12 8.97
C GLU A 64 -8.51 -5.04 8.23
N PRO A 65 -9.18 -6.17 7.93
CA PRO A 65 -10.47 -6.19 7.25
C PRO A 65 -11.56 -5.40 8.00
N GLU A 66 -11.43 -5.26 9.31
CA GLU A 66 -12.32 -4.48 10.16
C GLU A 66 -12.49 -3.03 9.71
N LEU A 67 -11.52 -2.46 8.98
CA LEU A 67 -11.64 -1.11 8.43
C LEU A 67 -12.60 -1.03 7.23
N ILE A 68 -12.80 -2.13 6.54
CA ILE A 68 -13.80 -2.26 5.46
C ILE A 68 -15.17 -2.55 6.07
N GLU A 69 -15.23 -3.46 7.04
CA GLU A 69 -16.46 -3.80 7.75
C GLU A 69 -17.09 -2.58 8.41
N GLU A 70 -16.25 -1.69 8.97
CA GLU A 70 -16.70 -0.41 9.54
C GLU A 70 -17.50 0.42 8.52
N LEU A 71 -17.12 0.44 7.23
CA LEU A 71 -17.81 1.22 6.20
C LEU A 71 -19.21 0.67 5.91
N PHE A 72 -19.38 -0.65 5.90
CA PHE A 72 -20.69 -1.29 5.76
C PHE A 72 -21.56 -1.03 7.01
N ALA A 73 -20.97 -1.18 8.19
CA ALA A 73 -21.67 -0.93 9.46
C ALA A 73 -22.21 0.52 9.58
N LEU A 74 -21.44 1.52 9.11
CA LEU A 74 -21.89 2.92 9.05
C LEU A 74 -23.15 3.12 8.23
N CYS A 75 -23.42 2.22 7.28
CA CYS A 75 -24.58 2.26 6.40
C CYS A 75 -25.67 1.26 6.80
N ASN A 76 -25.58 0.63 7.98
CA ASN A 76 -26.47 -0.44 8.45
C ASN A 76 -26.56 -1.63 7.49
N LYS A 77 -25.42 -2.01 6.88
CA LYS A 77 -25.29 -3.13 5.95
C LYS A 77 -24.37 -4.21 6.53
N SER A 78 -24.61 -5.47 6.14
CA SER A 78 -23.73 -6.58 6.47
C SER A 78 -22.63 -6.69 5.41
N THR A 79 -21.38 -6.78 5.82
CA THR A 79 -20.23 -6.94 4.89
C THR A 79 -20.35 -8.22 4.07
N GLY A 80 -20.81 -9.33 4.67
CA GLY A 80 -20.93 -10.63 4.01
C GLY A 80 -21.87 -10.66 2.80
N ASP A 81 -22.80 -9.68 2.69
CA ASP A 81 -23.70 -9.56 1.54
C ASP A 81 -22.98 -8.99 0.28
N TYR A 82 -21.81 -8.43 0.46
CA TYR A 82 -21.07 -7.71 -0.60
C TYR A 82 -19.67 -8.22 -0.82
N PHE A 83 -18.98 -8.64 0.25
CA PHE A 83 -17.56 -8.93 0.25
C PHE A 83 -17.22 -10.06 1.21
N GLU A 84 -16.55 -11.09 0.68
CA GLU A 84 -16.08 -12.22 1.44
C GLU A 84 -14.56 -12.33 1.38
N TYR A 85 -13.96 -12.73 2.49
CA TYR A 85 -12.52 -12.96 2.61
C TYR A 85 -12.28 -14.10 3.60
N GLU A 86 -11.08 -14.66 3.57
CA GLU A 86 -10.63 -15.67 4.52
C GLU A 86 -9.27 -15.29 5.11
N GLU A 87 -8.99 -15.77 6.29
CA GLU A 87 -7.71 -15.57 6.94
C GLU A 87 -6.73 -16.65 6.50
N LEU A 88 -5.51 -16.24 6.13
CA LEU A 88 -4.46 -17.14 5.69
C LEU A 88 -3.78 -17.85 6.86
N ASN A 89 -3.39 -19.12 6.67
CA ASN A 89 -2.64 -19.90 7.67
C ASN A 89 -1.18 -19.43 7.79
N ALA A 90 -0.63 -18.85 6.74
CA ALA A 90 0.71 -18.29 6.69
C ALA A 90 0.69 -16.93 6.00
N SER A 91 1.45 -15.96 6.51
CA SER A 91 1.51 -14.64 5.90
C SER A 91 2.36 -14.62 4.63
N ALA A 92 3.49 -15.29 4.63
CA ALA A 92 4.36 -15.44 3.47
C ALA A 92 5.42 -16.53 3.69
N THR A 93 5.95 -17.05 2.59
CA THR A 93 7.15 -17.90 2.57
C THR A 93 8.34 -17.13 2.00
N TYR A 94 9.46 -17.21 2.73
CA TYR A 94 10.70 -16.52 2.43
C TYR A 94 11.77 -17.51 1.99
N HIS A 95 12.38 -17.26 0.83
CA HIS A 95 13.46 -18.07 0.25
C HIS A 95 14.73 -17.23 0.24
N PHE A 96 15.78 -17.77 0.82
CA PHE A 96 17.08 -17.12 0.94
C PHE A 96 18.07 -17.65 -0.10
N HIS A 97 19.11 -16.87 -0.38
CA HIS A 97 20.11 -17.21 -1.40
C HIS A 97 20.94 -18.48 -1.06
N ASP A 98 20.97 -18.88 0.20
CA ASP A 98 21.63 -20.12 0.68
C ASP A 98 20.75 -21.37 0.50
N GLY A 99 19.57 -21.24 -0.12
CA GLY A 99 18.60 -22.32 -0.30
C GLY A 99 17.71 -22.58 0.91
N SER A 100 17.92 -21.89 2.03
CA SER A 100 17.02 -22.01 3.19
C SER A 100 15.70 -21.33 2.96
N LYS A 101 14.63 -21.84 3.60
CA LYS A 101 13.29 -21.23 3.56
C LYS A 101 12.67 -21.12 4.94
N LEU A 102 11.83 -20.10 5.14
CA LEU A 102 11.05 -19.89 6.35
C LEU A 102 9.63 -19.43 5.98
N THR A 103 8.63 -20.12 6.51
CA THR A 103 7.22 -19.72 6.40
C THR A 103 6.78 -19.08 7.71
N LEU A 104 6.21 -17.87 7.62
CA LEU A 104 5.65 -17.20 8.79
C LEU A 104 4.22 -17.70 9.04
N ASN A 105 4.12 -18.76 9.80
CA ASN A 105 2.85 -19.38 10.19
C ASN A 105 2.11 -18.53 11.23
N LYS A 106 0.78 -18.43 11.10
CA LYS A 106 -0.12 -17.81 12.08
C LYS A 106 -0.08 -18.55 13.44
N ASN A 107 0.02 -19.89 13.40
CA ASN A 107 0.09 -20.70 14.60
C ASN A 107 1.45 -20.48 15.29
N LYS A 108 1.44 -19.84 16.47
CA LYS A 108 2.66 -19.49 17.23
C LYS A 108 3.53 -20.69 17.58
N ASN A 109 2.94 -21.88 17.84
CA ASN A 109 3.71 -23.08 18.14
C ASN A 109 4.43 -23.60 16.90
N GLN A 110 3.74 -23.63 15.75
CA GLN A 110 4.34 -23.99 14.47
C GLN A 110 5.43 -22.99 14.09
N LEU A 111 5.16 -21.69 14.18
CA LEU A 111 6.15 -20.64 13.92
C LEU A 111 7.40 -20.81 14.79
N LYS A 112 7.25 -21.11 16.09
CA LYS A 112 8.37 -21.36 16.98
C LYS A 112 9.19 -22.57 16.55
N GLN A 113 8.53 -23.66 16.15
CA GLN A 113 9.20 -24.86 15.64
C GLN A 113 9.96 -24.59 14.35
N ASP A 114 9.32 -23.88 13.40
CA ASP A 114 9.92 -23.54 12.11
C ASP A 114 11.13 -22.62 12.30
N LEU A 115 11.04 -21.60 13.15
CA LEU A 115 12.15 -20.71 13.50
C LEU A 115 13.30 -21.46 14.19
N THR A 116 12.98 -22.43 15.08
CA THR A 116 14.01 -23.25 15.77
C THR A 116 14.78 -24.11 14.77
N LYS A 117 14.08 -24.68 13.78
CA LYS A 117 14.72 -25.46 12.68
C LYS A 117 15.50 -24.56 11.73
N PHE A 118 14.97 -23.37 11.42
CA PHE A 118 15.56 -22.43 10.49
C PHE A 118 16.87 -21.83 11.03
N SER A 119 16.94 -21.51 12.31
CA SER A 119 18.07 -20.84 12.94
C SER A 119 18.45 -21.50 14.27
N SER A 120 17.76 -21.17 15.37
CA SER A 120 18.00 -21.75 16.70
C SER A 120 16.82 -21.50 17.63
N ALA A 121 16.77 -22.23 18.77
CA ALA A 121 15.77 -21.99 19.81
C ALA A 121 15.88 -20.59 20.42
N SER A 122 17.11 -20.04 20.54
CA SER A 122 17.34 -18.67 21.01
C SER A 122 16.76 -17.64 20.06
N GLU A 123 17.05 -17.74 18.77
CA GLU A 123 16.52 -16.84 17.74
C GLU A 123 14.99 -16.94 17.64
N ALA A 124 14.44 -18.15 17.75
CA ALA A 124 12.99 -18.34 17.79
C ALA A 124 12.32 -17.57 18.95
N HIS A 125 12.95 -17.56 20.13
CA HIS A 125 12.47 -16.80 21.27
C HIS A 125 12.56 -15.30 21.03
N GLN A 126 13.69 -14.84 20.50
CA GLN A 126 13.90 -13.43 20.16
C GLN A 126 12.89 -12.91 19.11
N VAL A 127 12.51 -13.73 18.11
CA VAL A 127 11.48 -13.38 17.14
C VAL A 127 10.11 -13.23 17.81
N LEU A 128 9.73 -14.14 18.71
CA LEU A 128 8.46 -14.04 19.42
C LEU A 128 8.42 -12.81 20.34
N ASP A 129 9.50 -12.50 21.03
CA ASP A 129 9.62 -11.28 21.85
C ASP A 129 9.55 -10.01 20.97
N TYR A 130 10.19 -10.04 19.79
CA TYR A 130 10.12 -8.94 18.83
C TYR A 130 8.69 -8.69 18.34
N ILE A 131 7.90 -9.75 18.10
CA ILE A 131 6.50 -9.64 17.68
C ILE A 131 5.66 -8.99 18.79
N GLU A 132 5.86 -9.37 20.07
CA GLU A 132 5.15 -8.73 21.18
C GLU A 132 5.59 -7.26 21.37
N GLU A 133 6.89 -6.96 21.26
CA GLU A 133 7.37 -5.57 21.29
C GLU A 133 6.77 -4.72 20.13
N SER A 134 6.65 -5.32 18.94
CA SER A 134 6.02 -4.68 17.77
C SER A 134 4.54 -4.39 18.01
N LYS A 135 3.83 -5.29 18.69
CA LYS A 135 2.45 -5.10 19.12
C LYS A 135 2.32 -3.92 20.09
N GLU A 136 3.14 -3.89 21.13
CA GLU A 136 3.16 -2.78 22.08
C GLU A 136 3.42 -1.43 21.38
N MET A 137 4.38 -1.39 20.44
CA MET A 137 4.65 -0.20 19.64
C MET A 137 3.43 0.24 18.84
N TYR A 138 2.74 -0.71 18.19
CA TYR A 138 1.55 -0.40 17.38
C TYR A 138 0.40 0.16 18.24
N GLU A 139 0.05 -0.52 19.33
CA GLU A 139 -1.06 -0.15 20.20
C GLU A 139 -0.85 1.20 20.91
N THR A 140 0.40 1.60 21.08
CA THR A 140 0.76 2.75 21.88
C THR A 140 1.12 3.99 21.06
N VAL A 141 1.92 3.80 20.03
CA VAL A 141 2.43 4.89 19.19
C VAL A 141 1.78 4.86 17.82
N GLY A 142 1.61 3.64 17.28
CA GLY A 142 1.08 3.43 15.93
C GLY A 142 -0.31 4.02 15.79
N ASP A 143 -1.24 3.63 16.66
CA ASP A 143 -2.63 4.09 16.56
C ASP A 143 -2.74 5.61 16.71
N PHE A 144 -1.98 6.21 17.63
CA PHE A 144 -1.95 7.67 17.77
C PHE A 144 -1.51 8.39 16.50
N PHE A 145 -0.43 7.89 15.84
CA PHE A 145 0.09 8.53 14.62
C PHE A 145 -0.70 8.21 13.37
N ILE A 146 -1.36 7.05 13.32
CA ILE A 146 -2.02 6.54 12.13
C ILE A 146 -3.50 6.96 12.08
N SER A 147 -4.16 7.04 13.24
CA SER A 147 -5.62 7.25 13.31
C SER A 147 -6.03 8.71 13.54
N ASN A 148 -5.09 9.58 13.86
CA ASN A 148 -5.37 10.99 14.13
C ASN A 148 -4.89 11.90 12.99
N PRO A 149 -5.47 13.12 12.86
CA PRO A 149 -4.93 14.15 12.01
C PRO A 149 -3.44 14.34 12.24
N LYS A 150 -2.68 14.59 11.16
CA LYS A 150 -1.21 14.73 11.24
C LYS A 150 -0.78 15.48 12.50
N PRO A 151 -0.10 14.82 13.43
CA PRO A 151 0.32 15.47 14.65
C PRO A 151 1.34 16.57 14.35
N GLY A 152 1.19 17.74 14.97
CA GLY A 152 2.20 18.77 14.97
C GLY A 152 3.39 18.35 15.84
N LEU A 153 4.55 18.99 15.66
CA LEU A 153 5.74 18.75 16.50
C LEU A 153 5.45 18.85 18.01
N ARG A 154 4.49 19.71 18.40
CA ARG A 154 4.08 19.87 19.80
C ARG A 154 3.38 18.63 20.36
N ASN A 155 2.62 17.90 19.52
CA ASN A 155 1.85 16.72 19.94
C ASN A 155 2.74 15.47 20.10
N VAL A 156 3.91 15.43 19.41
CA VAL A 156 4.92 14.38 19.59
C VAL A 156 5.54 14.42 20.98
N PHE A 157 5.54 15.60 21.61
CA PHE A 157 6.00 15.82 22.99
C PHE A 157 4.84 15.93 24.00
N ASP A 158 3.65 15.43 23.64
CA ASP A 158 2.54 15.37 24.58
C ASP A 158 2.99 14.62 25.85
N LYS A 159 2.76 15.27 27.00
CA LYS A 159 3.16 14.75 28.32
C LYS A 159 2.57 13.37 28.60
N GLN A 160 1.40 13.05 28.01
CA GLN A 160 0.76 11.74 28.16
C GLN A 160 1.49 10.65 27.34
N LEU A 161 1.88 10.94 26.07
CA LEU A 161 2.69 10.05 25.25
C LEU A 161 4.08 9.84 25.86
N VAL A 162 4.73 10.92 26.30
CA VAL A 162 6.07 10.86 26.93
C VAL A 162 6.03 10.13 28.28
N LYS A 163 4.97 10.28 29.09
CA LYS A 163 4.80 9.54 30.35
C LYS A 163 4.52 8.06 30.14
N ARG A 164 3.73 7.72 29.11
CA ARG A 164 3.33 6.34 28.84
C ARG A 164 4.47 5.50 28.26
N TYR A 165 5.40 6.11 27.47
CA TYR A 165 6.42 5.39 26.69
C TYR A 165 7.83 6.03 26.65
N PRO A 166 8.42 6.42 27.78
CA PRO A 166 9.69 7.15 27.78
C PRO A 166 10.89 6.30 27.28
N LYS A 167 10.83 4.98 27.41
CA LYS A 167 11.93 4.08 27.01
C LYS A 167 11.92 3.72 25.53
N PHE A 168 10.74 3.42 24.94
CA PHE A 168 10.61 3.01 23.54
C PHE A 168 10.82 4.17 22.57
N LEU A 169 10.15 5.29 22.79
CA LEU A 169 10.23 6.45 21.90
C LEU A 169 11.65 7.01 21.70
N LYS A 170 12.49 6.98 22.75
CA LYS A 170 13.85 7.54 22.68
C LYS A 170 14.80 6.67 21.85
N LYS A 171 14.69 5.35 21.92
CA LYS A 171 15.59 4.42 21.25
C LYS A 171 15.17 4.21 19.78
N GLN A 172 13.91 3.85 19.52
CA GLN A 172 13.41 3.55 18.17
C GLN A 172 13.31 4.78 17.27
N LEU A 173 12.99 5.97 17.81
CA LEU A 173 13.03 7.22 17.06
C LEU A 173 14.43 7.63 16.61
N ARG A 174 15.48 7.18 17.30
CA ARG A 174 16.86 7.55 17.04
C ARG A 174 17.68 6.51 16.30
N THR A 175 17.10 5.36 16.03
CA THR A 175 17.73 4.26 15.30
C THR A 175 17.01 3.98 14.00
N THR A 176 17.72 3.40 13.02
CA THR A 176 17.10 2.91 11.78
C THR A 176 16.43 1.56 12.03
N LEU A 177 15.50 1.16 11.13
CA LEU A 177 14.88 -0.18 11.19
C LEU A 177 15.94 -1.28 11.14
N HIS A 178 16.94 -1.15 10.27
CA HIS A 178 18.05 -2.10 10.17
C HIS A 178 18.82 -2.21 11.50
N ASN A 179 19.25 -1.10 12.09
CA ASN A 179 20.00 -1.12 13.36
C ASN A 179 19.13 -1.67 14.50
N PHE A 180 17.84 -1.41 14.50
CA PHE A 180 16.92 -2.01 15.45
C PHE A 180 16.87 -3.53 15.28
N ASN A 181 16.68 -4.04 14.07
CA ASN A 181 16.62 -5.47 13.77
C ASN A 181 17.96 -6.19 14.10
N THR A 182 19.09 -5.58 13.71
CA THR A 182 20.44 -6.11 14.05
C THR A 182 20.67 -6.17 15.57
N SER A 183 20.07 -5.27 16.35
CA SER A 183 20.17 -5.33 17.81
C SER A 183 19.32 -6.45 18.44
N LYS A 184 18.41 -7.08 17.65
CA LYS A 184 17.49 -8.13 18.10
C LYS A 184 17.90 -9.52 17.66
N PHE A 185 18.46 -9.66 16.47
CA PHE A 185 18.76 -10.95 15.84
C PHE A 185 20.25 -11.10 15.53
N GLY A 186 20.80 -12.27 15.83
CA GLY A 186 22.14 -12.67 15.43
C GLY A 186 22.17 -13.27 14.02
N ASP A 187 21.10 -13.95 13.59
CA ASP A 187 20.97 -14.51 12.26
C ASP A 187 20.65 -13.41 11.24
N GLN A 188 21.57 -13.18 10.29
CA GLN A 188 21.43 -12.13 9.28
C GLN A 188 20.24 -12.35 8.34
N ARG A 189 19.77 -13.59 8.19
CA ARG A 189 18.56 -13.89 7.39
C ARG A 189 17.31 -13.37 8.08
N LEU A 190 17.23 -13.44 9.40
CA LEU A 190 16.14 -12.82 10.17
C LEU A 190 16.23 -11.29 10.10
N VAL A 191 17.42 -10.71 10.20
CA VAL A 191 17.61 -9.26 10.00
C VAL A 191 17.09 -8.85 8.62
N GLN A 192 17.43 -9.58 7.56
CA GLN A 192 16.97 -9.32 6.18
C GLN A 192 15.44 -9.43 6.08
N LEU A 193 14.85 -10.48 6.66
CA LEU A 193 13.41 -10.68 6.69
C LEU A 193 12.69 -9.49 7.34
N PHE A 194 13.13 -9.08 8.54
CA PHE A 194 12.47 -7.98 9.24
C PHE A 194 12.80 -6.61 8.64
N ASN A 195 13.92 -6.44 7.94
CA ASN A 195 14.21 -5.25 7.13
C ASN A 195 13.24 -5.10 5.96
N ARG A 196 12.74 -6.21 5.38
CA ARG A 196 11.78 -6.19 4.28
C ARG A 196 10.50 -5.41 4.63
N PHE A 197 10.10 -5.36 5.89
CA PHE A 197 8.92 -4.58 6.29
C PHE A 197 9.04 -3.08 5.94
N GLY A 198 10.25 -2.57 5.68
CA GLY A 198 10.46 -1.25 5.11
C GLY A 198 9.84 -1.06 3.73
N THR A 199 9.74 -2.12 2.92
CA THR A 199 9.17 -2.06 1.56
C THR A 199 7.65 -1.84 1.56
N TYR A 200 6.93 -2.17 2.65
CA TYR A 200 5.49 -1.89 2.79
C TYR A 200 5.15 -0.39 2.75
N ASN A 201 6.16 0.44 3.02
CA ASN A 201 6.03 1.89 2.93
C ASN A 201 6.93 2.45 1.80
N GLY A 202 7.41 1.57 0.93
CA GLY A 202 8.28 1.90 -0.19
C GLY A 202 9.51 2.67 0.25
N SER A 203 10.22 2.20 1.31
CA SER A 203 11.30 2.94 1.95
C SER A 203 12.49 2.04 2.27
N ASN A 204 13.64 2.67 2.51
CA ASN A 204 14.90 2.02 2.79
C ASN A 204 15.03 1.69 4.30
N PRO A 205 15.14 0.40 4.72
CA PRO A 205 15.27 0.01 6.12
C PRO A 205 16.54 0.55 6.79
N TYR A 206 17.57 0.88 6.01
CA TYR A 206 18.83 1.48 6.50
C TYR A 206 18.72 2.98 6.78
N GLN A 207 17.59 3.62 6.43
CA GLN A 207 17.36 5.05 6.62
C GLN A 207 16.06 5.36 7.39
N MET A 208 15.03 4.53 7.27
CA MET A 208 13.77 4.74 7.95
C MET A 208 13.87 4.47 9.45
N SER A 209 12.95 5.03 10.23
CA SER A 209 12.92 4.87 11.69
C SER A 209 12.65 3.43 12.13
N GLY A 210 13.27 3.01 13.22
CA GLY A 210 12.99 1.75 13.91
C GLY A 210 11.55 1.59 14.39
N LEU A 211 10.76 2.66 14.48
CA LEU A 211 9.33 2.59 14.76
C LEU A 211 8.54 1.79 13.72
N TYR A 212 9.03 1.69 12.50
CA TYR A 212 8.37 0.89 11.47
C TYR A 212 8.46 -0.63 11.70
N ALA A 213 9.20 -1.08 12.73
CA ALA A 213 9.13 -2.46 13.23
C ALA A 213 7.69 -2.87 13.61
N MET A 214 6.83 -1.91 13.99
CA MET A 214 5.41 -2.17 14.27
C MET A 214 4.63 -2.76 13.09
N ILE A 215 5.12 -2.64 11.84
CA ILE A 215 4.46 -3.22 10.67
C ILE A 215 4.42 -4.76 10.77
N SER A 216 5.44 -5.39 11.38
CA SER A 216 5.46 -6.84 11.56
C SER A 216 4.28 -7.35 12.41
N HIS A 217 3.78 -6.55 13.35
CA HIS A 217 2.58 -6.87 14.12
C HIS A 217 1.33 -6.97 13.24
N LEU A 218 1.19 -6.08 12.25
CA LEU A 218 0.03 -6.10 11.34
C LEU A 218 -0.02 -7.38 10.53
N GLU A 219 1.12 -7.84 10.02
CA GLU A 219 1.18 -9.06 9.20
C GLU A 219 1.14 -10.34 10.07
N ILE A 220 1.96 -10.42 11.12
CA ILE A 220 2.18 -11.66 11.85
C ILE A 220 1.14 -11.87 12.95
N SER A 221 0.75 -10.80 13.67
CA SER A 221 -0.15 -10.94 14.83
C SER A 221 -1.61 -10.67 14.48
N LYS A 222 -1.90 -9.63 13.69
CA LYS A 222 -3.27 -9.33 13.25
C LYS A 222 -3.71 -10.25 12.11
N GLY A 223 -2.76 -10.83 11.39
CA GLY A 223 -2.99 -11.78 10.31
C GLY A 223 -3.08 -11.14 8.93
N THR A 224 -2.95 -12.00 7.94
CA THR A 224 -3.15 -11.68 6.52
C THR A 224 -4.39 -12.38 6.01
N PHE A 225 -5.07 -11.74 5.09
CA PHE A 225 -6.36 -12.19 4.57
C PHE A 225 -6.32 -12.24 3.04
N ALA A 226 -7.15 -13.08 2.47
CA ALA A 226 -7.36 -13.17 1.03
C ALA A 226 -8.83 -12.93 0.69
N PRO A 227 -9.16 -11.90 -0.11
CA PRO A 227 -10.50 -11.75 -0.67
C PRO A 227 -10.82 -12.92 -1.62
N LYS A 228 -11.98 -13.58 -1.45
CA LYS A 228 -12.38 -14.75 -2.25
C LYS A 228 -12.47 -14.47 -3.76
N LYS A 229 -12.70 -13.22 -4.16
CA LYS A 229 -12.75 -12.78 -5.57
C LYS A 229 -11.59 -11.86 -5.94
N GLY A 230 -10.44 -11.96 -5.23
CA GLY A 230 -9.26 -11.14 -5.43
C GLY A 230 -9.39 -9.72 -4.87
N MET A 231 -8.28 -9.00 -4.92
CA MET A 231 -8.15 -7.67 -4.27
C MET A 231 -9.07 -6.61 -4.87
N ARG A 232 -9.40 -6.71 -6.15
CA ARG A 232 -10.32 -5.80 -6.84
C ARG A 232 -11.70 -5.79 -6.19
N SER A 233 -12.16 -6.92 -5.67
CA SER A 233 -13.48 -7.06 -5.04
C SER A 233 -13.67 -6.15 -3.81
N ILE A 234 -12.58 -5.73 -3.15
CA ILE A 234 -12.63 -4.76 -2.05
C ILE A 234 -13.24 -3.44 -2.52
N VAL A 235 -12.72 -2.89 -3.60
CA VAL A 235 -13.17 -1.58 -4.08
C VAL A 235 -14.50 -1.68 -4.83
N ASP A 236 -14.78 -2.81 -5.48
CA ASP A 236 -16.05 -3.04 -6.16
C ASP A 236 -17.21 -3.11 -5.17
N SER A 237 -17.04 -3.84 -4.06
CA SER A 237 -18.07 -3.92 -3.01
C SER A 237 -18.36 -2.56 -2.37
N LEU A 238 -17.33 -1.76 -2.09
CA LEU A 238 -17.48 -0.41 -1.55
C LEU A 238 -18.10 0.55 -2.58
N TYR A 239 -17.79 0.39 -3.86
CA TYR A 239 -18.43 1.17 -4.91
C TYR A 239 -19.92 0.87 -4.99
N ILE A 240 -20.32 -0.41 -4.97
CA ILE A 240 -21.74 -0.82 -4.94
C ILE A 240 -22.43 -0.19 -3.73
N LEU A 241 -21.88 -0.35 -2.52
CA LEU A 241 -22.41 0.27 -1.32
C LEU A 241 -22.59 1.78 -1.48
N SER A 242 -21.57 2.47 -2.00
CA SER A 242 -21.61 3.94 -2.18
C SER A 242 -22.72 4.39 -3.13
N LYS A 243 -22.98 3.62 -4.20
CA LYS A 243 -24.07 3.87 -5.15
C LYS A 243 -25.44 3.66 -4.49
N GLU A 244 -25.61 2.60 -3.72
CA GLU A 244 -26.87 2.31 -3.01
C GLU A 244 -27.27 3.41 -2.02
N ILE A 245 -26.29 4.01 -1.35
CA ILE A 245 -26.54 5.10 -0.41
C ILE A 245 -26.63 6.47 -1.08
N GLY A 246 -26.50 6.54 -2.43
CA GLY A 246 -26.74 7.75 -3.22
C GLY A 246 -25.52 8.65 -3.41
N VAL A 247 -24.30 8.10 -3.49
CA VAL A 247 -23.11 8.81 -4.01
C VAL A 247 -23.22 8.91 -5.53
N GLU A 248 -23.01 10.12 -6.06
CA GLU A 248 -22.97 10.35 -7.50
C GLU A 248 -21.54 10.26 -8.05
N TYR A 249 -21.41 9.74 -9.29
CA TYR A 249 -20.12 9.57 -9.97
C TYR A 249 -20.16 10.15 -11.37
N ARG A 250 -19.04 10.74 -11.77
CA ARG A 250 -18.72 11.11 -13.16
C ARG A 250 -17.40 10.47 -13.54
N PHE A 251 -17.43 9.60 -14.53
CA PHE A 251 -16.26 8.90 -15.07
C PHE A 251 -15.83 9.46 -16.40
N SER A 252 -14.57 9.23 -16.78
CA SER A 252 -13.95 9.76 -18.00
C SER A 252 -13.95 11.29 -18.03
N GLU A 253 -13.86 11.91 -16.86
CA GLU A 253 -13.91 13.36 -16.70
C GLU A 253 -12.67 13.89 -15.97
N ASN A 254 -11.97 14.83 -16.62
CA ASN A 254 -10.97 15.65 -15.96
C ASN A 254 -11.65 16.86 -15.32
N ALA A 255 -11.14 17.31 -14.19
CA ALA A 255 -11.68 18.45 -13.48
C ALA A 255 -10.60 19.48 -13.19
N THR A 256 -10.98 20.76 -13.25
CA THR A 256 -10.23 21.88 -12.66
C THR A 256 -11.07 22.53 -11.58
N ALA A 257 -10.42 23.13 -10.57
CA ALA A 257 -11.11 23.72 -9.43
C ALA A 257 -10.61 25.14 -9.17
N LYS A 258 -11.56 26.05 -8.89
CA LYS A 258 -11.26 27.43 -8.50
C LYS A 258 -11.87 27.72 -7.13
N GLU A 259 -11.05 28.14 -6.19
CA GLU A 259 -11.50 28.55 -4.85
C GLU A 259 -12.36 29.83 -4.94
N THR A 260 -13.45 29.87 -4.16
CA THR A 260 -14.38 31.00 -4.01
C THR A 260 -14.59 31.33 -2.53
N LYS A 261 -15.36 32.39 -2.22
CA LYS A 261 -15.71 32.74 -0.85
C LYS A 261 -16.52 31.63 -0.16
N GLU A 262 -17.37 30.91 -0.92
CA GLU A 262 -18.32 29.92 -0.39
C GLU A 262 -17.79 28.47 -0.46
N GLY A 263 -16.76 28.22 -1.24
CA GLY A 263 -16.19 26.88 -1.46
C GLY A 263 -15.41 26.81 -2.76
N TYR A 264 -15.82 25.93 -3.69
CA TYR A 264 -15.14 25.73 -4.97
C TYR A 264 -16.12 25.69 -6.15
N LEU A 265 -15.69 26.25 -7.27
CA LEU A 265 -16.28 26.01 -8.58
C LEU A 265 -15.41 24.97 -9.30
N ILE A 266 -16.03 23.85 -9.65
CA ILE A 266 -15.39 22.75 -10.38
C ILE A 266 -15.85 22.83 -11.83
N LYS A 267 -14.88 22.83 -12.75
CA LYS A 267 -15.13 22.76 -14.20
C LYS A 267 -14.67 21.39 -14.69
N SER A 268 -15.61 20.63 -15.21
CA SER A 268 -15.41 19.37 -15.91
C SER A 268 -16.20 19.41 -17.22
N THR A 269 -16.82 18.30 -17.65
CA THR A 269 -17.80 18.30 -18.74
C THR A 269 -18.99 19.24 -18.43
N GLU A 270 -19.39 19.25 -17.16
CA GLU A 270 -20.35 20.21 -16.59
C GLU A 270 -19.65 21.09 -15.54
N HIS A 271 -20.42 22.05 -14.96
CA HIS A 271 -19.94 22.92 -13.90
C HIS A 271 -20.66 22.58 -12.59
N TYR A 272 -19.89 22.44 -11.52
CA TYR A 272 -20.39 22.11 -10.21
C TYR A 272 -19.94 23.15 -9.18
N ALA A 273 -20.80 23.47 -8.23
CA ALA A 273 -20.44 24.26 -7.06
C ALA A 273 -20.39 23.35 -5.82
N THR A 274 -19.40 23.54 -4.95
CA THR A 274 -19.28 22.73 -3.72
C THR A 274 -18.77 23.56 -2.55
N LYS A 275 -19.24 23.23 -1.34
CA LYS A 275 -18.77 23.84 -0.10
C LYS A 275 -17.37 23.34 0.29
N ALA A 276 -17.02 22.08 -0.04
CA ALA A 276 -15.75 21.49 0.28
C ALA A 276 -15.22 20.64 -0.88
N LEU A 277 -13.90 20.65 -1.09
CA LEU A 277 -13.21 19.87 -2.11
C LEU A 277 -12.28 18.85 -1.44
N ILE A 278 -12.32 17.61 -1.89
CA ILE A 278 -11.45 16.54 -1.41
C ILE A 278 -10.60 15.99 -2.56
N CYS A 279 -9.29 15.99 -2.36
CA CYS A 279 -8.34 15.31 -3.22
C CYS A 279 -8.19 13.86 -2.74
N ALA A 280 -8.53 12.89 -3.60
CA ALA A 280 -8.32 11.46 -3.38
C ALA A 280 -7.36 10.84 -4.41
N ILE A 281 -6.64 11.68 -5.15
CA ILE A 281 -5.55 11.32 -6.07
C ILE A 281 -4.19 11.70 -5.46
N ASP A 282 -3.06 11.51 -6.18
CA ASP A 282 -1.78 12.03 -5.70
C ASP A 282 -1.84 13.57 -5.62
N HIS A 283 -1.39 14.12 -4.49
CA HIS A 283 -1.50 15.55 -4.21
C HIS A 283 -0.66 16.43 -5.16
N ILE A 284 0.40 15.90 -5.77
CA ILE A 284 1.23 16.68 -6.71
C ILE A 284 0.46 16.97 -8.01
N PRO A 285 -0.03 15.98 -8.79
CA PRO A 285 -0.86 16.25 -9.97
C PRO A 285 -2.18 16.95 -9.60
N PHE A 286 -2.71 16.77 -8.40
CA PHE A 286 -3.87 17.54 -7.97
C PHE A 286 -3.58 19.05 -7.91
N TYR A 287 -2.45 19.45 -7.30
CA TYR A 287 -2.04 20.85 -7.30
C TYR A 287 -1.66 21.36 -8.70
N GLU A 288 -1.07 20.51 -9.53
CA GLU A 288 -0.60 20.87 -10.87
C GLU A 288 -1.78 21.05 -11.86
N ASP A 289 -2.65 20.03 -11.94
CA ASP A 289 -3.66 19.93 -12.99
C ASP A 289 -5.03 20.45 -12.55
N VAL A 290 -5.40 20.22 -11.26
CA VAL A 290 -6.73 20.54 -10.77
C VAL A 290 -6.80 21.95 -10.19
N LEU A 291 -5.88 22.31 -9.28
CA LEU A 291 -5.85 23.63 -8.64
C LEU A 291 -4.97 24.65 -9.36
N GLN A 292 -4.00 24.20 -10.17
CA GLN A 292 -3.02 25.03 -10.86
C GLN A 292 -2.20 25.91 -9.89
N ASP A 293 -1.87 25.37 -8.70
CA ASP A 293 -1.09 26.02 -7.66
C ASP A 293 0.40 25.70 -7.80
N SER A 294 1.12 26.50 -8.59
CA SER A 294 2.55 26.32 -8.85
C SER A 294 3.43 26.41 -7.58
N GLN A 295 3.00 27.12 -6.54
CA GLN A 295 3.75 27.23 -5.29
C GLN A 295 3.72 25.90 -4.51
N CYS A 296 2.56 25.32 -4.37
CA CYS A 296 2.40 23.99 -3.75
C CYS A 296 3.11 22.91 -4.56
N VAL A 297 3.00 22.92 -5.89
CA VAL A 297 3.73 22.01 -6.79
C VAL A 297 5.24 22.09 -6.52
N LYS A 298 5.83 23.30 -6.53
CA LYS A 298 7.26 23.51 -6.27
C LYS A 298 7.69 23.03 -4.89
N GLN A 299 6.83 23.21 -3.88
CA GLN A 299 7.09 22.75 -2.51
C GLN A 299 7.16 21.22 -2.43
N TYR A 300 6.16 20.52 -2.98
CA TYR A 300 6.00 19.08 -2.78
C TYR A 300 6.82 18.24 -3.77
N LYS A 301 7.17 18.74 -4.96
CA LYS A 301 8.11 18.07 -5.90
C LYS A 301 9.52 17.91 -5.32
N ARG A 302 9.89 18.66 -4.27
CA ARG A 302 11.18 18.52 -3.56
C ARG A 302 11.24 17.31 -2.63
N GLN A 303 10.11 16.72 -2.29
CA GLN A 303 10.06 15.56 -1.39
C GLN A 303 10.49 14.30 -2.15
N GLU A 304 11.37 13.50 -1.52
CA GLU A 304 11.73 12.19 -2.06
C GLU A 304 10.49 11.30 -2.17
N ARG A 305 10.35 10.63 -3.32
CA ARG A 305 9.24 9.68 -3.56
C ARG A 305 9.58 8.30 -3.02
N SER A 306 8.56 7.51 -2.71
CA SER A 306 8.70 6.09 -2.39
C SER A 306 9.21 5.29 -3.59
N SER A 307 9.59 4.02 -3.38
CA SER A 307 9.86 3.13 -4.50
C SER A 307 8.68 3.06 -5.47
N SER A 308 9.02 2.71 -6.70
CA SER A 308 8.16 2.15 -7.73
C SER A 308 8.34 0.63 -7.80
N GLY A 309 7.86 0.01 -8.86
CA GLY A 309 8.02 -1.41 -9.12
C GLY A 309 8.07 -1.74 -10.60
N LEU A 310 8.73 -2.85 -10.93
CA LEU A 310 8.53 -3.59 -12.17
C LEU A 310 7.74 -4.85 -11.81
N VAL A 311 6.57 -5.00 -12.40
CA VAL A 311 5.69 -6.15 -12.22
C VAL A 311 5.59 -6.91 -13.53
N PHE A 312 5.75 -8.24 -13.48
CA PHE A 312 5.34 -9.12 -14.56
C PHE A 312 4.05 -9.85 -14.19
N TYR A 313 3.18 -10.01 -15.14
CA TYR A 313 1.97 -10.83 -15.09
C TYR A 313 2.21 -12.07 -15.96
N TRP A 314 2.50 -13.21 -15.34
CA TRP A 314 2.83 -14.44 -16.05
C TRP A 314 1.69 -15.45 -15.98
N ALA A 315 1.22 -15.93 -17.14
CA ALA A 315 0.37 -17.10 -17.22
C ALA A 315 1.27 -18.35 -17.27
N ILE A 316 1.12 -19.21 -16.28
CA ILE A 316 1.93 -20.44 -16.13
C ILE A 316 1.04 -21.64 -16.41
N ASN A 317 1.40 -22.49 -17.41
CA ASN A 317 0.64 -23.68 -17.79
C ASN A 317 0.98 -24.91 -16.94
N LYS A 318 1.41 -24.69 -15.71
CA LYS A 318 1.78 -25.73 -14.75
C LYS A 318 1.51 -25.28 -13.32
N ALA A 319 0.92 -26.17 -12.52
CA ALA A 319 0.83 -25.96 -11.09
C ALA A 319 2.13 -26.35 -10.38
N ILE A 320 2.63 -25.50 -9.48
CA ILE A 320 3.79 -25.74 -8.62
C ILE A 320 3.29 -25.77 -7.19
N SER A 321 3.37 -26.96 -6.57
CA SER A 321 2.73 -27.26 -5.28
C SER A 321 3.36 -26.55 -4.08
N ASP A 322 4.64 -26.15 -4.17
CA ASP A 322 5.40 -25.59 -3.06
C ASP A 322 5.28 -24.07 -2.93
N LEU A 323 4.43 -23.45 -3.76
CA LEU A 323 4.14 -22.02 -3.72
C LEU A 323 2.91 -21.72 -2.88
N GLU A 324 3.10 -20.79 -1.95
CA GLU A 324 2.02 -20.16 -1.20
C GLU A 324 1.47 -18.94 -1.99
N LEU A 325 0.39 -18.34 -1.48
CA LEU A 325 -0.13 -17.09 -2.06
C LEU A 325 0.96 -16.01 -2.13
N HIS A 326 1.78 -15.89 -1.08
CA HIS A 326 2.83 -14.89 -0.97
C HIS A 326 4.20 -15.53 -0.79
N ASN A 327 5.10 -15.29 -1.75
CA ASN A 327 6.46 -15.81 -1.73
C ASN A 327 7.45 -14.67 -1.93
N MET A 328 8.54 -14.67 -1.16
CA MET A 328 9.62 -13.71 -1.28
C MET A 328 10.94 -14.43 -1.52
N LEU A 329 11.59 -14.16 -2.64
CA LEU A 329 12.91 -14.66 -2.99
C LEU A 329 13.91 -13.52 -2.79
N PHE A 330 14.75 -13.62 -1.76
CA PHE A 330 15.64 -12.52 -1.40
C PHE A 330 16.83 -12.34 -2.36
N SER A 331 17.33 -11.12 -2.47
CA SER A 331 18.63 -10.79 -3.02
C SER A 331 19.74 -11.37 -2.14
N LYS A 332 20.92 -11.62 -2.73
CA LYS A 332 22.09 -12.05 -1.97
C LYS A 332 22.60 -10.96 -1.04
N ASP A 333 22.57 -9.71 -1.47
CA ASP A 333 23.01 -8.53 -0.73
C ASP A 333 21.88 -7.49 -0.69
N TYR A 334 21.13 -7.51 0.41
CA TYR A 334 19.96 -6.63 0.59
C TYR A 334 20.35 -5.16 0.82
N GLU A 335 21.53 -4.92 1.40
CA GLU A 335 22.03 -3.56 1.59
C GLU A 335 22.40 -2.92 0.25
N THR A 336 23.17 -3.62 -0.59
CA THR A 336 23.50 -3.17 -1.94
C THR A 336 22.27 -2.97 -2.81
N GLU A 337 21.25 -3.82 -2.72
CA GLU A 337 19.96 -3.63 -3.39
C GLU A 337 19.30 -2.31 -2.99
N ASN A 338 19.17 -2.07 -1.68
CA ASN A 338 18.56 -0.86 -1.15
C ASN A 338 19.40 0.40 -1.47
N ASP A 339 20.74 0.34 -1.38
CA ASP A 339 21.63 1.43 -1.77
C ASP A 339 21.45 1.80 -3.26
N THR A 340 21.31 0.79 -4.11
CA THR A 340 21.12 0.98 -5.56
C THR A 340 19.79 1.69 -5.84
N ILE A 341 18.69 1.26 -5.21
CA ILE A 341 17.37 1.86 -5.39
C ILE A 341 17.34 3.30 -4.83
N TRP A 342 17.83 3.49 -3.59
CA TRP A 342 17.55 4.71 -2.84
C TRP A 342 18.63 5.77 -2.95
N ARG A 343 19.92 5.40 -2.97
CA ARG A 343 21.02 6.36 -3.06
C ARG A 343 21.44 6.59 -4.49
N LYS A 344 21.69 5.50 -5.25
CA LYS A 344 22.13 5.60 -6.65
C LYS A 344 20.99 5.93 -7.61
N LYS A 345 19.73 5.73 -7.19
CA LYS A 345 18.54 5.90 -8.04
C LYS A 345 18.64 5.12 -9.34
N GLN A 346 19.04 3.86 -9.22
CA GLN A 346 19.22 2.92 -10.33
C GLN A 346 18.42 1.65 -10.08
N ASN A 347 18.05 0.98 -11.17
CA ASN A 347 17.41 -0.32 -11.12
C ASN A 347 18.40 -1.39 -10.61
N PRO A 348 18.05 -2.20 -9.59
CA PRO A 348 18.94 -3.20 -9.01
C PRO A 348 19.22 -4.35 -10.00
N LEU A 349 20.44 -4.91 -9.98
CA LEU A 349 20.83 -6.04 -10.84
C LEU A 349 20.57 -7.42 -10.18
N ASP A 350 20.54 -7.48 -8.86
CA ASP A 350 20.12 -8.65 -8.08
C ASP A 350 19.03 -8.25 -7.08
N PRO A 351 17.77 -8.12 -7.53
CA PRO A 351 16.68 -7.70 -6.67
C PRO A 351 16.13 -8.84 -5.82
N SER A 352 15.52 -8.47 -4.70
CA SER A 352 14.52 -9.32 -4.04
C SER A 352 13.26 -9.36 -4.91
N ILE A 353 12.67 -10.55 -5.03
CA ILE A 353 11.54 -10.83 -5.92
C ILE A 353 10.36 -11.27 -5.08
N TYR A 354 9.25 -10.57 -5.21
CA TYR A 354 7.97 -10.99 -4.63
C TYR A 354 7.12 -11.69 -5.69
N ILE A 355 6.63 -12.88 -5.37
CA ILE A 355 5.72 -13.65 -6.23
C ILE A 355 4.41 -13.85 -5.49
N ASN A 356 3.31 -13.36 -6.06
CA ASN A 356 1.96 -13.66 -5.62
C ASN A 356 1.32 -14.63 -6.62
N VAL A 357 0.74 -15.71 -6.09
CA VAL A 357 0.07 -16.74 -6.89
C VAL A 357 -1.39 -16.80 -6.49
N GLY A 358 -2.22 -15.95 -7.09
CA GLY A 358 -3.64 -15.79 -6.75
C GLY A 358 -4.44 -17.08 -6.85
N SER A 359 -4.13 -17.91 -7.83
CA SER A 359 -4.79 -19.20 -8.07
C SER A 359 -4.60 -20.24 -6.95
N THR A 360 -3.70 -20.02 -5.99
CA THR A 360 -3.59 -20.86 -4.79
C THR A 360 -4.76 -20.65 -3.82
N GLN A 361 -5.41 -19.50 -3.87
CA GLN A 361 -6.55 -19.12 -3.02
C GLN A 361 -7.84 -19.06 -3.82
N ASN A 362 -7.79 -18.61 -5.07
CA ASN A 362 -8.94 -18.54 -5.96
C ASN A 362 -8.65 -19.35 -7.23
N ASN A 363 -9.20 -20.58 -7.30
CA ASN A 363 -9.00 -21.47 -8.44
C ASN A 363 -9.60 -20.93 -9.76
N GLN A 364 -10.42 -19.88 -9.71
CA GLN A 364 -10.94 -19.22 -10.91
C GLN A 364 -9.93 -18.21 -11.53
N ASP A 365 -8.83 -17.93 -10.85
CA ASP A 365 -7.81 -17.00 -11.33
C ASP A 365 -6.87 -17.59 -12.38
N ALA A 366 -6.93 -18.92 -12.61
CA ALA A 366 -6.23 -19.61 -13.70
C ALA A 366 -7.00 -20.86 -14.14
N PRO A 367 -6.80 -21.37 -15.36
CA PRO A 367 -7.33 -22.66 -15.79
C PRO A 367 -6.80 -23.82 -14.92
N ASP A 368 -7.52 -24.93 -14.89
CA ASP A 368 -7.13 -26.12 -14.12
C ASP A 368 -5.70 -26.59 -14.43
N GLY A 369 -4.95 -26.85 -13.38
CA GLY A 369 -3.53 -27.24 -13.50
C GLY A 369 -2.56 -26.11 -13.87
N CYS A 370 -3.03 -24.88 -13.95
CA CYS A 370 -2.28 -23.68 -14.28
C CYS A 370 -2.15 -22.73 -13.08
N GLN A 371 -1.30 -21.72 -13.19
CA GLN A 371 -1.14 -20.67 -12.17
C GLN A 371 -1.00 -19.29 -12.80
N ASN A 372 -1.50 -18.27 -12.12
CA ASN A 372 -1.29 -16.86 -12.41
C ASN A 372 -0.21 -16.30 -11.49
N TRP A 373 0.90 -15.82 -12.03
CA TRP A 373 1.95 -15.23 -11.22
C TRP A 373 2.02 -13.71 -11.40
N PHE A 374 1.87 -12.99 -10.28
CA PHE A 374 2.24 -11.59 -10.18
C PHE A 374 3.66 -11.54 -9.60
N VAL A 375 4.63 -11.10 -10.41
CA VAL A 375 6.05 -11.10 -10.05
C VAL A 375 6.52 -9.66 -9.94
N MET A 376 6.88 -9.21 -8.74
CA MET A 376 7.24 -7.82 -8.48
C MET A 376 8.69 -7.66 -8.02
N ILE A 377 9.35 -6.66 -8.58
CA ILE A 377 10.69 -6.18 -8.23
C ILE A 377 10.58 -4.71 -7.86
N ASN A 378 11.18 -4.30 -6.72
CA ASN A 378 11.25 -2.89 -6.36
C ASN A 378 12.22 -2.13 -7.26
N THR A 379 11.80 -0.96 -7.74
CA THR A 379 12.61 -0.05 -8.56
C THR A 379 12.53 1.38 -8.01
N PRO A 380 13.46 2.27 -8.34
CA PRO A 380 13.30 3.68 -8.01
C PRO A 380 12.10 4.30 -8.72
N ALA A 381 11.47 5.29 -8.10
CA ALA A 381 10.51 6.13 -8.81
C ALA A 381 11.20 6.90 -9.94
N ASN A 382 10.46 7.16 -11.04
CA ASN A 382 10.93 7.90 -12.21
C ASN A 382 12.13 7.27 -12.96
N VAL A 383 12.35 5.97 -12.80
CA VAL A 383 13.42 5.24 -13.53
C VAL A 383 12.79 4.19 -14.42
N VAL A 384 12.97 4.37 -15.73
CA VAL A 384 12.36 3.49 -16.75
C VAL A 384 13.00 2.09 -16.70
N CYS A 385 12.15 1.08 -16.80
CA CYS A 385 12.55 -0.31 -17.00
C CYS A 385 12.58 -0.61 -18.51
N ASP A 386 13.70 -0.34 -19.16
CA ASP A 386 13.87 -0.59 -20.60
C ASP A 386 13.79 -2.10 -20.96
N THR A 387 13.68 -2.42 -22.23
CA THR A 387 13.55 -3.80 -22.71
C THR A 387 14.72 -4.69 -22.27
N ASN A 388 15.95 -4.17 -22.26
CA ASN A 388 17.11 -4.93 -21.84
C ASN A 388 17.09 -5.22 -20.34
N TYR A 389 16.66 -4.24 -19.52
CA TYR A 389 16.50 -4.43 -18.09
C TYR A 389 15.39 -5.46 -17.80
N ARG A 390 14.23 -5.34 -18.45
CA ARG A 390 13.13 -6.30 -18.28
C ARG A 390 13.55 -7.73 -18.64
N ALA A 391 14.24 -7.92 -19.77
CA ALA A 391 14.75 -9.23 -20.17
C ALA A 391 15.73 -9.82 -19.15
N ARG A 392 16.66 -9.01 -18.62
CA ARG A 392 17.57 -9.45 -17.55
C ARG A 392 16.83 -9.82 -16.27
N MET A 393 15.82 -9.05 -15.90
CA MET A 393 15.03 -9.33 -14.69
C MET A 393 14.19 -10.58 -14.86
N LYS A 394 13.58 -10.79 -16.02
CA LYS A 394 12.93 -12.06 -16.35
C LYS A 394 13.86 -13.25 -16.12
N GLN A 395 15.07 -13.20 -16.66
CA GLN A 395 16.05 -14.27 -16.45
C GLN A 395 16.42 -14.43 -14.98
N LYS A 396 16.61 -13.33 -14.23
CA LYS A 396 16.87 -13.39 -12.78
C LYS A 396 15.74 -14.04 -11.99
N VAL A 397 14.50 -13.79 -12.36
CA VAL A 397 13.34 -14.46 -11.74
C VAL A 397 13.40 -15.97 -12.04
N ILE A 398 13.62 -16.35 -13.29
CA ILE A 398 13.74 -17.77 -13.71
C ILE A 398 14.84 -18.46 -12.91
N ASP A 399 16.04 -17.86 -12.84
CA ASP A 399 17.18 -18.40 -12.11
C ASP A 399 16.88 -18.59 -10.61
N LYS A 400 16.25 -17.59 -9.96
CA LYS A 400 15.88 -17.68 -8.54
C LYS A 400 14.77 -18.70 -8.30
N VAL A 401 13.81 -18.83 -9.20
CA VAL A 401 12.77 -19.87 -9.15
C VAL A 401 13.42 -21.25 -9.27
N GLN A 402 14.34 -21.44 -10.22
CA GLN A 402 15.09 -22.69 -10.35
C GLN A 402 15.87 -23.04 -9.08
N LEU A 403 16.53 -22.05 -8.46
CA LEU A 403 17.26 -22.25 -7.21
C LEU A 403 16.32 -22.61 -6.04
N SER A 404 15.19 -21.91 -5.91
CA SER A 404 14.30 -22.05 -4.75
C SER A 404 13.35 -23.24 -4.83
N PHE A 405 12.95 -23.63 -6.04
CA PHE A 405 11.90 -24.66 -6.25
C PHE A 405 12.40 -25.85 -7.12
N GLY A 406 13.63 -25.81 -7.62
CA GLY A 406 14.20 -26.89 -8.43
C GLY A 406 13.59 -27.02 -9.82
N ILE A 407 12.82 -26.02 -10.31
CA ILE A 407 12.10 -26.07 -11.57
C ILE A 407 12.52 -24.97 -12.52
N ASN A 408 12.79 -25.31 -13.78
CA ASN A 408 12.87 -24.32 -14.85
C ASN A 408 11.45 -23.90 -15.25
N ILE A 409 11.05 -22.67 -14.89
CA ILE A 409 9.73 -22.13 -15.16
C ILE A 409 9.59 -21.57 -16.58
N GLU A 410 10.69 -21.29 -17.28
CA GLU A 410 10.70 -20.61 -18.58
C GLU A 410 9.80 -21.26 -19.63
N PRO A 411 9.85 -22.60 -19.87
CA PRO A 411 8.98 -23.25 -20.86
C PRO A 411 7.51 -23.22 -20.47
N HIS A 412 7.17 -22.89 -19.24
CA HIS A 412 5.82 -22.85 -18.70
C HIS A 412 5.20 -21.45 -18.73
N ILE A 413 5.97 -20.40 -19.07
CA ILE A 413 5.45 -19.04 -19.23
C ILE A 413 4.80 -18.95 -20.62
N ILE A 414 3.47 -19.06 -20.69
CA ILE A 414 2.72 -19.03 -21.96
C ILE A 414 2.21 -17.63 -22.33
N HIS A 415 2.23 -16.69 -21.39
CA HIS A 415 1.95 -15.28 -21.59
C HIS A 415 2.72 -14.43 -20.58
N GLU A 416 3.11 -13.26 -21.03
CA GLU A 416 3.76 -12.25 -20.21
C GLU A 416 3.23 -10.86 -20.57
N ASP A 417 2.84 -10.11 -19.55
CA ASP A 417 2.62 -8.67 -19.62
C ASP A 417 3.42 -8.01 -18.49
N TYR A 418 3.58 -6.68 -18.50
CA TYR A 418 4.33 -5.99 -17.47
C TYR A 418 3.74 -4.62 -17.12
N TRP A 419 4.10 -4.14 -15.94
CA TRP A 419 3.72 -2.84 -15.42
C TRP A 419 4.89 -2.21 -14.67
N ASP A 420 5.34 -1.04 -15.07
CA ASP A 420 6.49 -0.34 -14.51
C ASP A 420 6.11 1.08 -14.06
N CYS A 421 7.10 1.89 -13.67
CA CYS A 421 6.86 3.24 -13.17
C CYS A 421 6.06 4.12 -14.14
N GLN A 422 6.27 3.99 -15.45
CA GLN A 422 5.53 4.77 -16.44
C GLN A 422 4.07 4.30 -16.55
N GLY A 423 3.86 2.99 -16.61
CA GLY A 423 2.52 2.41 -16.59
C GLY A 423 1.76 2.74 -15.30
N ILE A 424 2.45 2.68 -14.14
CA ILE A 424 1.88 3.06 -12.83
C ILE A 424 1.42 4.52 -12.84
N GLU A 425 2.25 5.44 -13.32
CA GLU A 425 1.90 6.87 -13.39
C GLU A 425 0.74 7.12 -14.35
N MET A 426 0.76 6.51 -15.53
CA MET A 426 -0.26 6.65 -16.55
C MET A 426 -1.64 6.18 -16.06
N ASP A 427 -1.69 4.97 -15.51
CA ASP A 427 -2.95 4.33 -15.10
C ASP A 427 -3.54 4.93 -13.82
N THR A 428 -2.67 5.29 -12.87
CA THR A 428 -3.11 5.67 -11.51
C THR A 428 -2.96 7.15 -11.19
N GLY A 429 -2.21 7.90 -12.00
CA GLY A 429 -1.86 9.29 -11.72
C GLY A 429 -0.88 9.44 -10.55
N SER A 430 -0.19 8.36 -10.12
CA SER A 430 0.83 8.45 -9.07
C SER A 430 2.08 9.14 -9.60
N TYR A 431 2.39 10.30 -9.06
CA TYR A 431 3.52 11.11 -9.54
C TYR A 431 4.84 10.32 -9.53
N GLN A 432 5.50 10.27 -10.68
CA GLN A 432 6.73 9.50 -10.95
C GLN A 432 6.57 7.98 -10.74
N GLY A 433 5.37 7.45 -10.85
CA GLY A 433 5.08 6.03 -10.62
C GLY A 433 5.30 5.54 -9.18
N ALA A 434 5.37 6.45 -8.21
CA ALA A 434 5.60 6.10 -6.81
C ALA A 434 4.41 5.33 -6.21
N LEU A 435 4.68 4.15 -5.61
CA LEU A 435 3.62 3.29 -5.08
C LEU A 435 2.95 3.86 -3.83
N TYR A 436 3.71 4.55 -2.96
CA TYR A 436 3.27 4.98 -1.62
C TYR A 436 3.40 6.49 -1.39
N GLY A 437 3.50 7.28 -2.45
CA GLY A 437 3.67 8.73 -2.39
C GLY A 437 5.09 9.12 -1.92
N SER A 438 5.23 9.93 -0.86
CA SER A 438 6.54 10.32 -0.33
C SER A 438 7.20 9.18 0.43
N SER A 439 8.55 9.08 0.36
CA SER A 439 9.33 8.09 1.11
C SER A 439 9.30 8.36 2.62
N SER A 440 9.69 7.36 3.39
CA SER A 440 9.91 7.46 4.83
C SER A 440 11.39 7.31 5.20
N ASN A 441 12.30 7.68 4.30
CA ASN A 441 13.76 7.55 4.42
C ASN A 441 14.42 8.57 5.35
N SER A 442 13.72 9.07 6.35
CA SER A 442 14.32 9.84 7.43
C SER A 442 13.56 9.64 8.72
N LEU A 443 14.23 9.79 9.87
CA LEU A 443 13.62 9.59 11.19
C LEU A 443 12.41 10.52 11.45
N GLY A 444 12.33 11.65 10.74
CA GLY A 444 11.20 12.59 10.84
C GLY A 444 10.25 12.59 9.65
N SER A 445 10.38 11.65 8.71
CA SER A 445 9.61 11.65 7.45
C SER A 445 8.10 11.51 7.65
N ALA A 446 7.66 10.73 8.63
CA ALA A 446 6.24 10.60 8.97
C ALA A 446 5.59 11.97 9.27
N LEU A 447 6.34 12.90 9.88
CA LEU A 447 5.88 14.25 10.18
C LEU A 447 5.93 15.20 8.96
N LYS A 448 6.57 14.80 7.85
CA LYS A 448 6.71 15.61 6.64
C LYS A 448 5.71 15.27 5.54
N ARG A 449 4.95 14.16 5.67
CA ARG A 449 3.90 13.82 4.71
C ARG A 449 2.88 14.95 4.58
N HIS A 450 2.25 15.06 3.42
CA HIS A 450 1.18 16.04 3.19
C HIS A 450 0.04 15.87 4.23
N PRO A 451 -0.45 16.93 4.88
CA PRO A 451 -1.54 16.83 5.84
C PRO A 451 -2.89 16.55 5.16
N ASN A 452 -3.86 16.03 5.92
CA ASN A 452 -5.21 15.76 5.41
C ASN A 452 -6.08 17.03 5.23
N ARG A 453 -5.68 18.16 5.76
CA ARG A 453 -6.31 19.47 5.56
C ARG A 453 -5.29 20.46 5.01
N SER A 454 -5.64 21.19 3.97
CA SER A 454 -4.79 22.25 3.41
C SER A 454 -4.54 23.35 4.42
N LYS A 455 -3.31 23.87 4.40
CA LYS A 455 -2.94 25.09 5.14
C LYS A 455 -3.17 26.37 4.32
N ASN A 456 -3.14 26.23 3.00
CA ASN A 456 -3.14 27.36 2.05
C ASN A 456 -4.53 27.61 1.46
N HIS A 457 -5.39 26.59 1.42
CA HIS A 457 -6.73 26.66 0.83
C HIS A 457 -7.79 26.29 1.87
N LYS A 458 -8.86 27.07 1.93
CA LYS A 458 -9.96 26.83 2.86
C LYS A 458 -10.82 25.67 2.36
N ARG A 459 -11.31 24.81 3.28
CA ARG A 459 -12.21 23.69 2.96
C ARG A 459 -11.68 22.74 1.88
N LEU A 460 -10.35 22.61 1.77
CA LEU A 460 -9.65 21.65 0.95
C LEU A 460 -9.05 20.56 1.81
N TYR A 461 -9.39 19.31 1.48
CA TYR A 461 -8.96 18.14 2.22
C TYR A 461 -8.29 17.12 1.30
N PHE A 462 -7.51 16.21 1.90
CA PHE A 462 -6.74 15.21 1.16
C PHE A 462 -6.84 13.85 1.84
N CYS A 463 -7.17 12.80 1.08
CA CYS A 463 -7.09 11.42 1.54
C CYS A 463 -6.37 10.55 0.50
N GLY A 464 -5.82 9.42 0.97
CA GLY A 464 -5.14 8.46 0.09
C GLY A 464 -3.68 8.24 0.43
N GLY A 465 -3.00 7.46 -0.42
CA GLY A 465 -1.66 6.94 -0.15
C GLY A 465 -0.53 7.96 -0.23
N SER A 466 -0.72 9.09 -0.91
CA SER A 466 0.31 10.13 -1.04
C SER A 466 0.34 11.13 0.13
N VAL A 467 -0.65 11.06 1.03
CA VAL A 467 -0.82 11.97 2.16
C VAL A 467 -0.80 11.20 3.49
N HIS A 468 -0.92 11.89 4.62
CA HIS A 468 -0.96 11.27 5.94
C HIS A 468 -2.17 10.33 6.08
N PRO A 469 -2.03 9.15 6.71
CA PRO A 469 -0.81 8.57 7.32
C PRO A 469 0.14 7.87 6.34
N GLY A 470 -0.28 7.54 5.10
CA GLY A 470 0.56 6.93 4.08
C GLY A 470 -0.17 5.98 3.15
N GLY A 471 0.60 5.17 2.38
CA GLY A 471 0.09 4.19 1.43
C GLY A 471 -0.15 2.81 2.04
N GLY A 472 -0.91 1.98 1.34
CA GLY A 472 -1.41 0.68 1.79
C GLY A 472 -2.90 0.75 2.16
N ILE A 473 -3.64 -0.34 1.96
CA ILE A 473 -5.10 -0.39 2.14
C ILE A 473 -5.52 0.15 3.51
N PRO A 474 -4.97 -0.31 4.64
CA PRO A 474 -5.38 0.17 5.96
C PRO A 474 -5.13 1.67 6.15
N LEU A 475 -3.96 2.17 5.73
CA LEU A 475 -3.61 3.59 5.91
C LEU A 475 -4.45 4.50 5.02
N VAL A 476 -4.81 4.05 3.83
CA VAL A 476 -5.70 4.76 2.91
C VAL A 476 -7.11 4.89 3.49
N LEU A 477 -7.64 3.83 4.10
CA LEU A 477 -8.95 3.83 4.77
C LEU A 477 -8.94 4.74 6.01
N ARG A 478 -7.87 4.72 6.81
CA ARG A 478 -7.67 5.63 7.94
C ARG A 478 -7.53 7.08 7.49
N SER A 479 -6.88 7.34 6.36
CA SER A 479 -6.81 8.67 5.76
C SER A 479 -8.20 9.25 5.44
N ALA A 480 -9.10 8.42 4.90
CA ALA A 480 -10.49 8.79 4.66
C ALA A 480 -11.25 9.06 5.98
N LYS A 481 -11.01 8.25 7.03
CA LYS A 481 -11.59 8.44 8.37
C LYS A 481 -11.12 9.73 9.03
N ILE A 482 -9.85 10.10 8.84
CA ILE A 482 -9.31 11.38 9.32
C ILE A 482 -10.01 12.56 8.61
N VAL A 483 -10.20 12.47 7.28
CA VAL A 483 -10.94 13.53 6.56
C VAL A 483 -12.37 13.63 7.06
N ASP A 484 -13.05 12.50 7.27
CA ASP A 484 -14.42 12.47 7.84
C ASP A 484 -14.53 13.18 9.18
N SER A 485 -13.50 13.12 10.04
CA SER A 485 -13.51 13.78 11.35
C SER A 485 -13.61 15.31 11.28
N TYR A 486 -13.17 15.93 10.18
CA TYR A 486 -13.31 17.39 9.97
C TYR A 486 -14.73 17.84 9.60
N PHE A 487 -15.65 16.89 9.38
CA PHE A 487 -17.05 17.16 9.05
C PHE A 487 -18.01 16.85 10.21
N ASN A 488 -17.47 16.67 11.42
CA ASN A 488 -18.25 16.50 12.64
C ASN A 488 -18.61 17.84 13.33
N GLU A 489 -18.08 18.96 12.80
CA GLU A 489 -18.31 20.32 13.31
C GLU A 489 -19.43 21.03 12.56
#